data_49880e6e2414ec21ae203af804a04866
#
_entry.id   49880e6e2414ec21ae203af804a04866
#
_cell.length_a   1.000
_cell.length_b   1.000
_cell.length_c   1.000
_cell.angle_alpha   90.00
_cell.angle_beta   90.00
_cell.angle_gamma   90.00
#
_symmetry.space_group_name_H-M   'P 1'
#
loop_
_entity.id
_entity.type
_entity.pdbx_description
1 polymer ?
#
loop_
_entity_poly.entity_id
_entity_poly.type
_entity_poly.pdbx_seq_one_letter_code
_entity_poly.pdbx_strand_id
1 'polypeptide(L)'
;MTRKLCLLVLFLGYLPDLYAAQVPQKNHPPVLTKIRISQSAVNTRSAVLWIAQGQGFFARNGLDVETIYLRSSNLQMAAMATGDVQIGSSGGAPVLSAVSGGQDLKIVATPGNRLGYDLVVRPEIKEPKDLRNKRFGVTNIGGTTWMAALLALEHLGLDQRRDQIQINAIGNQTILAQAIEAGNIDATLLDPFLSRRLKQKGLPTLTELYRAQIPFVNTSVVVNNNFLRQRPDGVENVLRSLIEAQAFIASPNNKAAVIKTVMHHMQMTDATMAEEGYQDLLFGVEKKPYPSADSLRNVQRIMALLNPKVSSVKVEEIVDGRFIRKLDESGFIDSAYGGSKK
;
A
#
# COMPACT_ATOMS: atom_id res chain seq x y z
N MET A 1 -15.14 87.31 -62.11
CA MET A 1 -15.97 86.89 -60.89
C MET A 1 -16.56 85.57 -61.18
N THR A 2 -15.91 84.46 -60.72
CA THR A 2 -16.33 83.09 -60.96
C THR A 2 -16.36 82.32 -59.60
N ARG A 3 -17.55 81.99 -59.17
CA ARG A 3 -17.81 81.16 -57.93
C ARG A 3 -17.48 79.68 -58.28
N LYS A 4 -16.52 79.12 -57.51
CA LYS A 4 -16.29 77.71 -57.54
C LYS A 4 -17.16 77.00 -56.45
N LEU A 5 -17.99 76.10 -56.95
CA LEU A 5 -18.85 75.25 -56.11
C LEU A 5 -18.04 74.01 -55.65
N CYS A 6 -17.82 73.84 -54.36
CA CYS A 6 -17.19 72.62 -53.82
C CYS A 6 -18.28 71.60 -53.55
N LEU A 7 -18.20 70.45 -54.25
CA LEU A 7 -19.04 69.26 -54.00
C LEU A 7 -18.36 68.46 -52.94
N LEU A 8 -19.05 68.30 -51.83
CA LEU A 8 -18.64 67.41 -50.68
C LEU A 8 -19.19 66.00 -50.94
N VAL A 9 -18.32 65.03 -51.31
CA VAL A 9 -18.70 63.64 -51.48
C VAL A 9 -18.52 62.95 -50.15
N LEU A 10 -19.65 62.53 -49.51
CA LEU A 10 -19.69 61.70 -48.35
C LEU A 10 -19.42 60.23 -48.71
N PHE A 11 -18.23 59.74 -48.36
CA PHE A 11 -17.93 58.29 -48.39
C PHE A 11 -18.51 57.61 -47.17
N LEU A 12 -19.63 56.88 -47.32
CA LEU A 12 -20.06 55.91 -46.31
C LEU A 12 -19.15 54.70 -46.39
N GLY A 13 -18.26 54.58 -45.40
CA GLY A 13 -17.42 53.40 -45.22
C GLY A 13 -18.24 52.22 -44.68
N TYR A 14 -18.41 51.23 -45.53
CA TYR A 14 -18.89 49.89 -45.09
C TYR A 14 -17.77 49.21 -44.28
N LEU A 15 -17.97 49.05 -42.99
CA LEU A 15 -17.14 48.17 -42.12
C LEU A 15 -17.67 46.74 -42.26
N PRO A 16 -16.88 45.79 -42.76
CA PRO A 16 -17.30 44.39 -42.68
C PRO A 16 -17.17 43.90 -41.23
N ASP A 17 -18.29 43.42 -40.67
CA ASP A 17 -18.29 42.70 -39.43
C ASP A 17 -17.34 41.49 -39.54
N LEU A 18 -16.19 41.57 -38.86
CA LEU A 18 -15.31 40.44 -38.64
C LEU A 18 -16.01 39.50 -37.63
N TYR A 19 -16.83 38.59 -38.16
CA TYR A 19 -17.23 37.41 -37.43
C TYR A 19 -15.99 36.58 -37.16
N ALA A 20 -15.39 36.79 -35.99
CA ALA A 20 -14.34 35.90 -35.47
C ALA A 20 -14.98 34.52 -35.26
N ALA A 21 -14.80 33.63 -36.22
CA ALA A 21 -15.14 32.23 -36.07
C ALA A 21 -14.37 31.69 -34.85
N GLN A 22 -15.09 31.43 -33.76
CA GLN A 22 -14.55 30.70 -32.60
C GLN A 22 -14.12 29.34 -33.11
N VAL A 23 -12.82 29.17 -33.32
CA VAL A 23 -12.22 27.85 -33.55
C VAL A 23 -12.56 26.97 -32.34
N PRO A 24 -13.25 25.83 -32.54
CA PRO A 24 -13.53 24.94 -31.42
C PRO A 24 -12.18 24.55 -30.78
N GLN A 25 -11.96 24.92 -29.54
CA GLN A 25 -10.83 24.40 -28.75
C GLN A 25 -10.96 22.88 -28.80
N LYS A 26 -10.05 22.22 -29.50
CA LYS A 26 -9.89 20.77 -29.38
C LYS A 26 -9.61 20.50 -27.92
N ASN A 27 -10.59 19.93 -27.21
CA ASN A 27 -10.40 19.38 -25.89
C ASN A 27 -9.34 18.27 -26.02
N HIS A 28 -8.08 18.63 -25.86
CA HIS A 28 -7.04 17.62 -25.66
C HIS A 28 -7.38 16.89 -24.36
N PRO A 29 -7.40 15.56 -24.37
CA PRO A 29 -7.58 14.82 -23.12
C PRO A 29 -6.51 15.31 -22.12
N PRO A 30 -6.87 15.46 -20.84
CA PRO A 30 -5.94 15.94 -19.82
C PRO A 30 -4.69 15.06 -19.83
N VAL A 31 -3.52 15.67 -19.85
CA VAL A 31 -2.25 14.95 -19.78
C VAL A 31 -2.13 14.32 -18.39
N LEU A 32 -2.25 13.00 -18.33
CA LEU A 32 -2.16 12.26 -17.08
C LEU A 32 -0.71 12.23 -16.56
N THR A 33 -0.54 12.35 -15.26
CA THR A 33 0.77 12.19 -14.62
C THR A 33 1.13 10.72 -14.54
N LYS A 34 2.23 10.32 -15.18
CA LYS A 34 2.73 8.95 -15.11
C LYS A 34 3.42 8.68 -13.78
N ILE A 35 3.00 7.60 -13.11
CA ILE A 35 3.57 7.15 -11.83
C ILE A 35 3.69 5.63 -11.85
N ARG A 36 4.84 5.12 -11.39
CA ARG A 36 5.03 3.69 -11.11
C ARG A 36 4.84 3.42 -9.64
N ILE A 37 3.88 2.53 -9.33
CA ILE A 37 3.61 2.07 -7.97
C ILE A 37 4.03 0.61 -7.87
N SER A 38 4.92 0.28 -6.94
CA SER A 38 5.29 -1.11 -6.69
C SER A 38 4.58 -1.70 -5.49
N GLN A 39 4.37 -3.02 -5.53
CA GLN A 39 3.97 -3.84 -4.40
C GLN A 39 4.89 -5.06 -4.28
N SER A 40 5.16 -5.50 -3.04
CA SER A 40 6.05 -6.65 -2.78
C SER A 40 5.30 -7.91 -2.37
N ALA A 41 3.97 -7.88 -2.35
CA ALA A 41 3.11 -9.02 -2.07
C ALA A 41 1.88 -9.01 -2.99
N VAL A 42 1.38 -10.20 -3.31
CA VAL A 42 0.08 -10.42 -3.95
C VAL A 42 -0.78 -11.15 -2.93
N ASN A 43 -1.70 -10.44 -2.32
CA ASN A 43 -2.64 -10.94 -1.31
C ASN A 43 -3.91 -10.09 -1.31
N THR A 44 -4.87 -10.38 -0.45
CA THR A 44 -6.14 -9.64 -0.38
C THR A 44 -5.95 -8.14 -0.17
N ARG A 45 -4.97 -7.70 0.62
CA ARG A 45 -4.67 -6.27 0.84
C ARG A 45 -4.23 -5.52 -0.44
N SER A 46 -3.71 -6.25 -1.43
CA SER A 46 -3.40 -5.69 -2.76
C SER A 46 -4.65 -5.25 -3.52
N ALA A 47 -5.84 -5.68 -3.10
CA ALA A 47 -7.11 -5.33 -3.73
C ALA A 47 -7.34 -3.80 -3.80
N VAL A 48 -6.80 -3.03 -2.87
CA VAL A 48 -6.89 -1.55 -2.91
C VAL A 48 -6.27 -1.01 -4.21
N LEU A 49 -5.09 -1.49 -4.61
CA LEU A 49 -4.44 -1.09 -5.86
C LEU A 49 -5.21 -1.59 -7.08
N TRP A 50 -5.66 -2.85 -7.06
CA TRP A 50 -6.42 -3.44 -8.16
C TRP A 50 -7.76 -2.75 -8.38
N ILE A 51 -8.46 -2.41 -7.30
CA ILE A 51 -9.72 -1.64 -7.36
C ILE A 51 -9.45 -0.22 -7.84
N ALA A 52 -8.40 0.45 -7.32
CA ALA A 52 -8.05 1.80 -7.78
C ALA A 52 -7.79 1.83 -9.30
N GLN A 53 -7.09 0.84 -9.81
CA GLN A 53 -6.84 0.69 -11.24
C GLN A 53 -8.10 0.30 -12.02
N GLY A 54 -8.79 -0.77 -11.61
CA GLY A 54 -9.92 -1.36 -12.33
C GLY A 54 -11.17 -0.49 -12.33
N GLN A 55 -11.39 0.34 -11.28
CA GLN A 55 -12.50 1.30 -11.18
C GLN A 55 -12.14 2.69 -11.74
N GLY A 56 -10.93 2.86 -12.28
CA GLY A 56 -10.48 4.10 -12.90
C GLY A 56 -10.24 5.24 -11.91
N PHE A 57 -10.06 4.98 -10.61
CA PHE A 57 -9.82 6.03 -9.61
C PHE A 57 -8.54 6.80 -9.90
N PHE A 58 -7.47 6.13 -10.35
CA PHE A 58 -6.23 6.80 -10.75
C PHE A 58 -6.47 7.78 -11.91
N ALA A 59 -7.13 7.32 -12.98
CA ALA A 59 -7.38 8.16 -14.15
C ALA A 59 -8.28 9.37 -13.81
N ARG A 60 -9.33 9.18 -12.98
CA ARG A 60 -10.20 10.28 -12.50
C ARG A 60 -9.44 11.32 -11.68
N ASN A 61 -8.40 10.91 -10.99
CA ASN A 61 -7.51 11.81 -10.24
C ASN A 61 -6.29 12.28 -11.06
N GLY A 62 -6.35 12.19 -12.41
CA GLY A 62 -5.33 12.74 -13.29
C GLY A 62 -4.04 11.93 -13.37
N LEU A 63 -4.08 10.63 -13.07
CA LEU A 63 -2.92 9.74 -13.00
C LEU A 63 -2.98 8.63 -14.05
N ASP A 64 -1.83 8.37 -14.69
CA ASP A 64 -1.55 7.16 -15.48
C ASP A 64 -0.60 6.28 -14.63
N VAL A 65 -1.16 5.26 -13.99
CA VAL A 65 -0.43 4.42 -13.02
C VAL A 65 -0.06 3.08 -13.63
N GLU A 66 1.23 2.78 -13.60
CA GLU A 66 1.78 1.44 -13.86
C GLU A 66 2.05 0.75 -12.51
N THR A 67 1.37 -0.39 -12.26
CA THR A 67 1.59 -1.19 -11.04
C THR A 67 2.60 -2.29 -11.31
N ILE A 68 3.68 -2.36 -10.51
CA ILE A 68 4.79 -3.30 -10.66
C ILE A 68 4.84 -4.25 -9.45
N TYR A 69 4.84 -5.55 -9.70
CA TYR A 69 5.09 -6.55 -8.67
C TYR A 69 6.59 -6.85 -8.55
N LEU A 70 7.15 -6.68 -7.35
CA LEU A 70 8.53 -7.01 -7.01
C LEU A 70 8.55 -8.08 -5.92
N ARG A 71 9.24 -9.18 -6.16
CA ARG A 71 9.18 -10.42 -5.34
C ARG A 71 9.55 -10.29 -3.86
N SER A 72 10.16 -9.17 -3.46
CA SER A 72 10.52 -8.91 -2.07
C SER A 72 10.57 -7.42 -1.77
N SER A 73 10.39 -7.07 -0.48
CA SER A 73 10.50 -5.67 -0.04
C SER A 73 11.90 -5.09 -0.24
N ASN A 74 12.95 -5.90 -0.18
CA ASN A 74 14.33 -5.43 -0.42
C ASN A 74 14.54 -5.03 -1.88
N LEU A 75 14.02 -5.83 -2.83
CA LEU A 75 14.06 -5.50 -4.24
C LEU A 75 13.23 -4.24 -4.54
N GLN A 76 12.11 -4.06 -3.83
CA GLN A 76 11.29 -2.86 -3.92
C GLN A 76 12.07 -1.61 -3.47
N MET A 77 12.76 -1.67 -2.34
CA MET A 77 13.59 -0.55 -1.87
C MET A 77 14.72 -0.22 -2.85
N ALA A 78 15.34 -1.23 -3.48
CA ALA A 78 16.36 -1.01 -4.51
C ALA A 78 15.80 -0.29 -5.74
N ALA A 79 14.62 -0.67 -6.25
CA ALA A 79 13.96 0.00 -7.37
C ALA A 79 13.52 1.44 -7.03
N MET A 80 13.17 1.71 -5.77
CA MET A 80 12.88 3.06 -5.30
C MET A 80 14.15 3.92 -5.19
N ALA A 81 15.30 3.33 -4.84
CA ALA A 81 16.57 4.03 -4.77
C ALA A 81 17.05 4.53 -6.13
N THR A 82 16.84 3.75 -7.20
CA THR A 82 17.18 4.13 -8.58
C THR A 82 16.20 5.13 -9.20
N GLY A 83 15.00 5.31 -8.58
CA GLY A 83 13.92 6.13 -9.13
C GLY A 83 13.09 5.43 -10.20
N ASP A 84 13.33 4.14 -10.48
CA ASP A 84 12.50 3.35 -11.39
C ASP A 84 11.06 3.21 -10.90
N VAL A 85 10.88 3.30 -9.58
CA VAL A 85 9.60 3.31 -8.88
C VAL A 85 9.53 4.55 -7.99
N GLN A 86 8.46 5.33 -8.10
CA GLN A 86 8.25 6.55 -7.32
C GLN A 86 7.56 6.28 -5.98
N ILE A 87 6.62 5.32 -5.98
CA ILE A 87 5.77 5.00 -4.84
C ILE A 87 5.76 3.49 -4.60
N GLY A 88 5.85 3.08 -3.33
CA GLY A 88 5.81 1.68 -2.93
C GLY A 88 4.69 1.39 -1.93
N SER A 89 4.00 0.26 -2.11
CA SER A 89 3.20 -0.35 -1.04
C SER A 89 4.10 -1.33 -0.27
N SER A 90 4.53 -0.97 0.94
CA SER A 90 5.57 -1.70 1.69
C SER A 90 5.32 -1.70 3.20
N GLY A 91 5.98 -2.62 3.91
CA GLY A 91 6.04 -2.58 5.38
C GLY A 91 7.06 -1.59 5.92
N GLY A 92 7.01 -1.29 7.22
CA GLY A 92 7.90 -0.32 7.87
C GLY A 92 9.34 -0.80 8.00
N ALA A 93 9.58 -2.09 8.21
CA ALA A 93 10.92 -2.63 8.42
C ALA A 93 11.87 -2.43 7.22
N PRO A 94 11.48 -2.78 5.98
CA PRO A 94 12.33 -2.49 4.82
C PRO A 94 12.56 -1.00 4.59
N VAL A 95 11.59 -0.14 4.92
CA VAL A 95 11.75 1.33 4.83
C VAL A 95 12.79 1.81 5.83
N LEU A 96 12.70 1.40 7.10
CA LEU A 96 13.71 1.73 8.12
C LEU A 96 15.11 1.25 7.74
N SER A 97 15.20 0.03 7.20
CA SER A 97 16.48 -0.51 6.71
C SER A 97 17.06 0.34 5.57
N ALA A 98 16.23 0.71 4.61
CA ALA A 98 16.63 1.52 3.46
C ALA A 98 17.07 2.94 3.88
N VAL A 99 16.31 3.58 4.79
CA VAL A 99 16.68 4.91 5.32
C VAL A 99 17.95 4.85 6.16
N SER A 100 18.15 3.80 6.99
CA SER A 100 19.41 3.62 7.72
C SER A 100 20.62 3.39 6.79
N GLY A 101 20.36 2.96 5.57
CA GLY A 101 21.33 2.84 4.47
C GLY A 101 21.51 4.11 3.64
N GLY A 102 20.84 5.22 4.01
CA GLY A 102 20.97 6.53 3.35
C GLY A 102 19.91 6.84 2.28
N GLN A 103 18.88 6.01 2.10
CA GLN A 103 17.80 6.34 1.18
C GLN A 103 16.88 7.43 1.76
N ASP A 104 16.48 8.39 0.94
CA ASP A 104 15.55 9.46 1.32
C ASP A 104 14.12 9.07 0.95
N LEU A 105 13.43 8.42 1.88
CA LEU A 105 12.07 7.91 1.73
C LEU A 105 11.14 8.53 2.78
N LYS A 106 9.85 8.69 2.42
CA LYS A 106 8.78 9.11 3.33
C LYS A 106 7.64 8.11 3.34
N ILE A 107 7.08 7.84 4.51
CA ILE A 107 5.81 7.14 4.69
C ILE A 107 4.71 8.21 4.76
N VAL A 108 3.84 8.24 3.76
CA VAL A 108 2.77 9.25 3.63
C VAL A 108 1.40 8.73 4.05
N ALA A 109 1.23 7.42 4.16
CA ALA A 109 0.04 6.78 4.72
C ALA A 109 0.39 5.39 5.29
N THR A 110 -0.38 4.94 6.30
CA THR A 110 -0.27 3.59 6.90
C THR A 110 -1.66 2.95 6.95
N PRO A 111 -2.16 2.41 5.84
CA PRO A 111 -3.45 1.71 5.81
C PRO A 111 -3.47 0.43 6.63
N GLY A 112 -2.33 -0.20 6.92
CA GLY A 112 -2.21 -1.37 7.78
C GLY A 112 -1.18 -1.15 8.88
N ASN A 113 -1.62 -0.77 10.09
CA ASN A 113 -0.76 -0.39 11.21
C ASN A 113 -0.68 -1.43 12.34
N ARG A 114 -1.09 -2.68 12.06
CA ARG A 114 -1.08 -3.81 13.01
C ARG A 114 -0.48 -5.05 12.36
N LEU A 115 -0.02 -5.98 13.21
CA LEU A 115 0.49 -7.27 12.76
C LEU A 115 -0.66 -8.10 12.17
N GLY A 116 -0.77 -8.15 10.85
CA GLY A 116 -1.90 -8.71 10.11
C GLY A 116 -1.62 -10.13 9.57
N TYR A 117 -1.09 -11.03 10.41
CA TYR A 117 -0.73 -12.39 10.03
C TYR A 117 -1.29 -13.42 11.02
N ASP A 118 -1.39 -14.65 10.54
CA ASP A 118 -1.59 -15.85 11.36
C ASP A 118 -0.28 -16.62 11.47
N LEU A 119 0.00 -17.14 12.65
CA LEU A 119 1.11 -18.06 12.88
C LEU A 119 0.64 -19.47 12.57
N VAL A 120 1.03 -19.96 11.40
CA VAL A 120 0.76 -21.32 10.95
C VAL A 120 1.93 -22.21 11.34
N VAL A 121 1.62 -23.39 11.86
CA VAL A 121 2.60 -24.34 12.37
C VAL A 121 2.32 -25.77 11.91
N ARG A 122 3.30 -26.63 12.05
CA ARG A 122 3.13 -28.08 11.86
C ARG A 122 2.25 -28.66 12.97
N PRO A 123 1.50 -29.76 12.71
CA PRO A 123 0.54 -30.35 13.65
C PRO A 123 1.11 -30.77 15.01
N GLU A 124 2.40 -31.06 15.09
CA GLU A 124 3.10 -31.40 16.33
C GLU A 124 3.35 -30.22 17.26
N ILE A 125 3.27 -28.98 16.77
CA ILE A 125 3.43 -27.76 17.57
C ILE A 125 2.06 -27.38 18.11
N LYS A 126 1.88 -27.44 19.44
CA LYS A 126 0.60 -27.20 20.12
C LYS A 126 0.59 -25.91 20.94
N GLU A 127 1.75 -25.46 21.39
CA GLU A 127 1.90 -24.26 22.21
C GLU A 127 3.18 -23.49 21.85
N PRO A 128 3.31 -22.21 22.23
CA PRO A 128 4.45 -21.39 21.84
C PRO A 128 5.81 -21.99 22.16
N LYS A 129 5.97 -22.66 23.32
CA LYS A 129 7.25 -23.27 23.72
C LYS A 129 7.74 -24.36 22.75
N ASP A 130 6.84 -24.99 21.99
CA ASP A 130 7.18 -26.04 21.02
C ASP A 130 7.90 -25.47 19.79
N LEU A 131 7.94 -24.13 19.63
CA LEU A 131 8.71 -23.44 18.59
C LEU A 131 10.23 -23.42 18.88
N ARG A 132 10.66 -23.80 20.08
CA ARG A 132 12.09 -23.90 20.42
C ARG A 132 12.80 -24.88 19.52
N ASN A 133 13.98 -24.49 19.04
CA ASN A 133 14.80 -25.25 18.08
C ASN A 133 14.11 -25.55 16.74
N LYS A 134 13.01 -24.87 16.38
CA LYS A 134 12.27 -25.09 15.13
C LYS A 134 12.70 -24.16 14.02
N ARG A 135 12.40 -24.59 12.77
CA ARG A 135 12.65 -23.82 11.54
C ARG A 135 11.46 -22.89 11.28
N PHE A 136 11.71 -21.62 11.27
CA PHE A 136 10.70 -20.58 11.01
C PHE A 136 10.96 -19.96 9.63
N GLY A 137 10.01 -20.10 8.70
CA GLY A 137 10.13 -19.54 7.35
C GLY A 137 9.68 -18.08 7.29
N VAL A 138 10.44 -17.25 6.57
CA VAL A 138 10.09 -15.85 6.26
C VAL A 138 10.36 -15.57 4.77
N THR A 139 9.80 -14.48 4.24
CA THR A 139 9.99 -14.11 2.82
C THR A 139 11.46 -13.80 2.53
N ASN A 140 12.06 -12.93 3.33
CA ASN A 140 13.46 -12.55 3.26
C ASN A 140 13.89 -11.93 4.59
N ILE A 141 15.19 -12.01 4.91
CA ILE A 141 15.77 -11.38 6.10
C ILE A 141 15.76 -9.86 5.93
N GLY A 142 15.43 -9.13 6.99
CA GLY A 142 15.27 -7.67 6.98
C GLY A 142 13.99 -7.15 6.36
N GLY A 143 13.12 -8.04 5.85
CA GLY A 143 11.83 -7.69 5.25
C GLY A 143 10.68 -7.67 6.26
N THR A 144 9.48 -7.39 5.75
CA THR A 144 8.26 -7.25 6.56
C THR A 144 7.92 -8.51 7.35
N THR A 145 7.92 -9.68 6.71
CA THR A 145 7.58 -10.96 7.37
C THR A 145 8.63 -11.40 8.40
N TRP A 146 9.90 -11.08 8.16
CA TRP A 146 10.96 -11.34 9.13
C TRP A 146 10.76 -10.52 10.42
N MET A 147 10.49 -9.21 10.28
CA MET A 147 10.21 -8.36 11.43
C MET A 147 8.91 -8.78 12.13
N ALA A 148 7.88 -9.13 11.37
CA ALA A 148 6.65 -9.67 11.92
C ALA A 148 6.89 -10.94 12.74
N ALA A 149 7.79 -11.83 12.29
CA ALA A 149 8.14 -13.05 13.02
C ALA A 149 8.82 -12.71 14.37
N LEU A 150 9.76 -11.76 14.40
CA LEU A 150 10.41 -11.35 15.65
C LEU A 150 9.42 -10.76 16.65
N LEU A 151 8.50 -9.89 16.20
CA LEU A 151 7.45 -9.33 17.06
C LEU A 151 6.45 -10.40 17.51
N ALA A 152 6.12 -11.36 16.66
CA ALA A 152 5.25 -12.48 17.00
C ALA A 152 5.90 -13.36 18.10
N LEU A 153 7.18 -13.69 17.95
CA LEU A 153 7.93 -14.45 18.95
C LEU A 153 8.00 -13.71 20.29
N GLU A 154 8.32 -12.41 20.26
CA GLU A 154 8.32 -11.57 21.48
C GLU A 154 6.94 -11.58 22.16
N HIS A 155 5.85 -11.39 21.41
CA HIS A 155 4.47 -11.44 21.93
C HIS A 155 4.15 -12.77 22.59
N LEU A 156 4.71 -13.86 22.10
CA LEU A 156 4.56 -15.22 22.63
C LEU A 156 5.54 -15.55 23.78
N GLY A 157 6.33 -14.58 24.24
CA GLY A 157 7.33 -14.77 25.29
C GLY A 157 8.59 -15.52 24.83
N LEU A 158 8.81 -15.62 23.53
CA LEU A 158 9.95 -16.29 22.90
C LEU A 158 10.97 -15.27 22.38
N ASP A 159 12.23 -15.71 22.25
CA ASP A 159 13.30 -14.95 21.62
C ASP A 159 14.03 -15.83 20.61
N GLN A 160 14.29 -15.30 19.43
CA GLN A 160 14.91 -16.06 18.34
C GLN A 160 16.24 -16.74 18.78
N ARG A 161 17.12 -16.01 19.49
CA ARG A 161 18.45 -16.50 19.86
C ARG A 161 18.40 -17.39 21.10
N ARG A 162 17.73 -16.92 22.16
CA ARG A 162 17.57 -17.67 23.41
C ARG A 162 16.89 -19.02 23.20
N ASP A 163 15.84 -19.04 22.38
CA ASP A 163 15.04 -20.23 22.12
C ASP A 163 15.50 -20.99 20.87
N GLN A 164 16.66 -20.59 20.28
CA GLN A 164 17.33 -21.24 19.15
C GLN A 164 16.43 -21.44 17.91
N ILE A 165 15.52 -20.49 17.65
CA ILE A 165 14.59 -20.56 16.53
C ILE A 165 15.34 -20.17 15.25
N GLN A 166 15.35 -21.09 14.26
CA GLN A 166 16.08 -20.92 13.00
C GLN A 166 15.19 -20.18 11.99
N ILE A 167 15.39 -18.87 11.85
CA ILE A 167 14.63 -18.08 10.86
C ILE A 167 15.35 -18.16 9.50
N ASN A 168 14.63 -18.70 8.50
CA ASN A 168 15.13 -18.94 7.16
C ASN A 168 14.39 -18.12 6.11
N ALA A 169 15.12 -17.51 5.17
CA ALA A 169 14.55 -16.86 4.00
C ALA A 169 14.15 -17.94 2.98
N ILE A 170 12.86 -18.10 2.75
CA ILE A 170 12.30 -19.17 1.91
C ILE A 170 11.76 -18.63 0.57
N GLY A 171 11.07 -17.48 0.60
CA GLY A 171 10.44 -16.89 -0.57
C GLY A 171 9.09 -16.22 -0.24
N ASN A 172 8.30 -15.93 -1.25
CA ASN A 172 7.02 -15.24 -1.06
C ASN A 172 6.00 -16.09 -0.27
N GLN A 173 4.84 -15.52 0.05
CA GLN A 173 3.78 -16.15 0.86
C GLN A 173 3.32 -17.51 0.30
N THR A 174 3.24 -17.64 -1.03
CA THR A 174 2.88 -18.90 -1.69
C THR A 174 3.95 -19.98 -1.48
N ILE A 175 5.23 -19.59 -1.60
CA ILE A 175 6.36 -20.51 -1.38
C ILE A 175 6.45 -20.91 0.10
N LEU A 176 6.19 -19.97 1.03
CA LEU A 176 6.10 -20.27 2.46
C LEU A 176 5.01 -21.30 2.77
N ALA A 177 3.82 -21.14 2.16
CA ALA A 177 2.72 -22.08 2.31
C ALA A 177 3.09 -23.48 1.79
N GLN A 178 3.75 -23.56 0.64
CA GLN A 178 4.24 -24.84 0.09
C GLN A 178 5.34 -25.47 0.96
N ALA A 179 6.25 -24.65 1.50
CA ALA A 179 7.36 -25.12 2.33
C ALA A 179 6.88 -25.74 3.65
N ILE A 180 5.85 -25.18 4.28
CA ILE A 180 5.29 -25.76 5.52
C ILE A 180 4.46 -27.01 5.23
N GLU A 181 3.72 -27.05 4.10
CA GLU A 181 3.03 -28.27 3.62
C GLU A 181 4.02 -29.42 3.41
N ALA A 182 5.15 -29.13 2.78
CA ALA A 182 6.19 -30.12 2.50
C ALA A 182 7.04 -30.51 3.74
N GLY A 183 6.88 -29.82 4.89
CA GLY A 183 7.69 -30.06 6.07
C GLY A 183 9.12 -29.52 6.02
N ASN A 184 9.40 -28.62 5.08
CA ASN A 184 10.71 -27.96 4.97
C ASN A 184 10.92 -26.89 6.05
N ILE A 185 9.84 -26.34 6.58
CA ILE A 185 9.79 -25.44 7.73
C ILE A 185 8.73 -25.91 8.72
N ASP A 186 8.85 -25.51 9.97
CA ASP A 186 7.99 -25.96 11.07
C ASP A 186 6.95 -24.90 11.46
N ALA A 187 7.24 -23.63 11.19
CA ALA A 187 6.37 -22.49 11.44
C ALA A 187 6.57 -21.38 10.39
N THR A 188 5.55 -20.59 10.15
CA THR A 188 5.62 -19.39 9.32
C THR A 188 4.47 -18.44 9.61
N LEU A 189 4.62 -17.18 9.19
CA LEU A 189 3.53 -16.18 9.19
C LEU A 189 2.91 -16.10 7.81
N LEU A 190 1.61 -16.31 7.74
CA LEU A 190 0.84 -16.20 6.51
C LEU A 190 -0.31 -15.21 6.67
N ASP A 191 -0.71 -14.62 5.56
CA ASP A 191 -1.95 -13.86 5.50
C ASP A 191 -3.14 -14.76 5.85
N PRO A 192 -4.20 -14.25 6.50
CA PRO A 192 -5.33 -15.05 6.94
C PRO A 192 -5.94 -15.93 5.84
N PHE A 193 -5.96 -15.43 4.60
CA PHE A 193 -6.41 -16.22 3.44
C PHE A 193 -5.60 -17.53 3.26
N LEU A 194 -4.27 -17.44 3.25
CA LEU A 194 -3.41 -18.64 3.08
C LEU A 194 -3.44 -19.53 4.31
N SER A 195 -3.54 -18.96 5.51
CA SER A 195 -3.61 -19.73 6.75
C SER A 195 -4.87 -20.59 6.81
N ARG A 196 -6.04 -20.04 6.42
CA ARG A 196 -7.30 -20.80 6.34
C ARG A 196 -7.21 -21.96 5.35
N ARG A 197 -6.61 -21.71 4.18
CA ARG A 197 -6.38 -22.76 3.17
C ARG A 197 -5.52 -23.90 3.73
N LEU A 198 -4.46 -23.58 4.49
CA LEU A 198 -3.61 -24.58 5.11
C LEU A 198 -4.31 -25.30 6.27
N LYS A 199 -5.17 -24.61 7.01
CA LYS A 199 -6.01 -25.20 8.07
C LYS A 199 -6.94 -26.29 7.50
N GLN A 200 -7.53 -26.07 6.31
CA GLN A 200 -8.35 -27.06 5.61
C GLN A 200 -7.52 -28.31 5.22
N LYS A 201 -6.20 -28.17 5.08
CA LYS A 201 -5.25 -29.27 4.81
C LYS A 201 -4.65 -29.88 6.09
N GLY A 202 -5.13 -29.51 7.26
CA GLY A 202 -4.67 -30.06 8.55
C GLY A 202 -3.47 -29.36 9.16
N LEU A 203 -3.05 -28.21 8.64
CA LEU A 203 -1.98 -27.39 9.22
C LEU A 203 -2.61 -26.33 10.15
N PRO A 204 -2.42 -26.39 11.48
CA PRO A 204 -3.11 -25.52 12.40
C PRO A 204 -2.54 -24.10 12.41
N THR A 205 -3.40 -23.13 12.72
CA THR A 205 -3.01 -21.80 13.17
C THR A 205 -2.79 -21.85 14.68
N LEU A 206 -1.56 -21.62 15.11
CA LEU A 206 -1.21 -21.58 16.54
C LEU A 206 -1.80 -20.34 17.21
N THR A 207 -1.76 -19.21 16.51
CA THR A 207 -2.39 -17.96 16.97
C THR A 207 -2.74 -17.03 15.80
N GLU A 208 -3.88 -16.35 15.91
CA GLU A 208 -4.35 -15.31 15.00
C GLU A 208 -3.80 -13.96 15.48
N LEU A 209 -2.56 -13.62 15.07
CA LEU A 209 -1.84 -12.43 15.55
C LEU A 209 -2.52 -11.11 15.17
N TYR A 210 -3.32 -11.10 14.11
CA TYR A 210 -4.08 -9.90 13.71
C TYR A 210 -5.06 -9.45 14.80
N ARG A 211 -5.50 -10.34 15.70
CA ARG A 211 -6.35 -10.04 16.85
C ARG A 211 -5.57 -9.48 18.05
N ALA A 212 -4.26 -9.68 18.09
CA ALA A 212 -3.41 -9.29 19.22
C ALA A 212 -3.12 -7.78 19.30
N GLN A 213 -3.56 -7.01 18.30
CA GLN A 213 -3.43 -5.55 18.24
C GLN A 213 -1.97 -5.06 18.36
N ILE A 214 -1.00 -5.86 17.93
CA ILE A 214 0.43 -5.52 17.99
C ILE A 214 0.70 -4.38 17.02
N PRO A 215 1.19 -3.19 17.49
CA PRO A 215 1.53 -2.08 16.62
C PRO A 215 2.63 -2.45 15.63
N PHE A 216 2.33 -2.36 14.34
CA PHE A 216 3.24 -2.78 13.28
C PHE A 216 2.89 -2.09 11.96
N VAL A 217 3.85 -1.46 11.32
CA VAL A 217 3.66 -0.93 9.96
C VAL A 217 3.67 -2.09 8.97
N ASN A 218 2.54 -2.75 8.81
CA ASN A 218 2.34 -3.90 7.94
C ASN A 218 2.25 -3.48 6.47
N THR A 219 1.49 -2.39 6.22
CA THR A 219 1.34 -1.81 4.88
C THR A 219 1.37 -0.30 5.00
N SER A 220 2.25 0.34 4.25
CA SER A 220 2.36 1.79 4.13
C SER A 220 2.48 2.20 2.67
N VAL A 221 2.11 3.45 2.38
CA VAL A 221 2.44 4.13 1.13
C VAL A 221 3.75 4.86 1.35
N VAL A 222 4.79 4.38 0.69
CA VAL A 222 6.16 4.91 0.75
C VAL A 222 6.45 5.69 -0.51
N VAL A 223 7.05 6.85 -0.38
CA VAL A 223 7.37 7.73 -1.50
C VAL A 223 8.86 8.07 -1.48
N ASN A 224 9.50 8.05 -2.66
CA ASN A 224 10.80 8.65 -2.85
C ASN A 224 10.70 10.17 -2.60
N ASN A 225 11.47 10.71 -1.67
CA ASN A 225 11.32 12.10 -1.23
C ASN A 225 11.68 13.12 -2.33
N ASN A 226 12.53 12.76 -3.29
CA ASN A 226 12.79 13.61 -4.46
C ASN A 226 11.52 13.76 -5.30
N PHE A 227 10.84 12.64 -5.58
CA PHE A 227 9.54 12.67 -6.30
C PHE A 227 8.49 13.44 -5.49
N LEU A 228 8.43 13.24 -4.18
CA LEU A 228 7.51 13.94 -3.28
C LEU A 228 7.68 15.47 -3.36
N ARG A 229 8.92 15.96 -3.40
CA ARG A 229 9.22 17.39 -3.53
C ARG A 229 8.84 17.95 -4.91
N GLN A 230 9.06 17.17 -5.97
CA GLN A 230 8.79 17.61 -7.34
C GLN A 230 7.30 17.52 -7.69
N ARG A 231 6.60 16.52 -7.17
CA ARG A 231 5.21 16.22 -7.53
C ARG A 231 4.34 15.92 -6.30
N PRO A 232 4.20 16.88 -5.36
CA PRO A 232 3.33 16.70 -4.20
C PRO A 232 1.86 16.51 -4.59
N ASP A 233 1.43 17.12 -5.69
CA ASP A 233 0.12 16.93 -6.32
C ASP A 233 -0.12 15.48 -6.75
N GLY A 234 0.88 14.86 -7.38
CA GLY A 234 0.83 13.47 -7.80
C GLY A 234 0.68 12.51 -6.60
N VAL A 235 1.41 12.77 -5.51
CA VAL A 235 1.29 11.98 -4.27
C VAL A 235 -0.10 12.13 -3.64
N GLU A 236 -0.64 13.36 -3.54
CA GLU A 236 -1.99 13.59 -3.03
C GLU A 236 -3.04 12.86 -3.86
N ASN A 237 -2.93 12.92 -5.20
CA ASN A 237 -3.87 12.26 -6.10
C ASN A 237 -3.80 10.73 -6.01
N VAL A 238 -2.62 10.14 -5.78
CA VAL A 238 -2.49 8.70 -5.46
C VAL A 238 -3.23 8.38 -4.16
N LEU A 239 -3.03 9.15 -3.10
CA LEU A 239 -3.70 8.92 -1.82
C LEU A 239 -5.23 9.08 -1.94
N ARG A 240 -5.72 10.07 -2.70
CA ARG A 240 -7.16 10.20 -3.03
C ARG A 240 -7.67 8.92 -3.68
N SER A 241 -7.00 8.43 -4.72
CA SER A 241 -7.40 7.24 -5.45
C SER A 241 -7.42 5.98 -4.57
N LEU A 242 -6.45 5.84 -3.67
CA LEU A 242 -6.40 4.71 -2.72
C LEU A 242 -7.51 4.81 -1.66
N ILE A 243 -7.83 6.00 -1.17
CA ILE A 243 -8.94 6.22 -0.22
C ILE A 243 -10.29 5.93 -0.90
N GLU A 244 -10.50 6.38 -2.14
CA GLU A 244 -11.70 6.03 -2.92
C GLU A 244 -11.83 4.52 -3.14
N ALA A 245 -10.72 3.84 -3.42
CA ALA A 245 -10.70 2.38 -3.56
C ALA A 245 -11.02 1.66 -2.23
N GLN A 246 -10.50 2.15 -1.12
CA GLN A 246 -10.83 1.61 0.20
C GLN A 246 -12.32 1.82 0.54
N ALA A 247 -12.85 3.00 0.27
CA ALA A 247 -14.27 3.31 0.46
C ALA A 247 -15.16 2.45 -0.44
N PHE A 248 -14.75 2.21 -1.69
CA PHE A 248 -15.42 1.28 -2.60
C PHE A 248 -15.46 -0.14 -2.03
N ILE A 249 -14.33 -0.64 -1.51
CA ILE A 249 -14.23 -1.95 -0.85
C ILE A 249 -15.15 -2.03 0.37
N ALA A 250 -15.21 -0.97 1.17
CA ALA A 250 -16.01 -0.93 2.40
C ALA A 250 -17.52 -0.85 2.14
N SER A 251 -17.94 -0.46 0.94
CA SER A 251 -19.36 -0.35 0.58
C SER A 251 -19.98 -1.73 0.33
N PRO A 252 -21.03 -2.14 1.06
CA PRO A 252 -21.72 -3.41 0.82
C PRO A 252 -22.24 -3.59 -0.60
N ASN A 253 -22.64 -2.48 -1.26
CA ASN A 253 -23.15 -2.49 -2.63
C ASN A 253 -22.09 -2.92 -3.66
N ASN A 254 -20.81 -2.79 -3.33
CA ASN A 254 -19.69 -3.12 -4.22
C ASN A 254 -19.08 -4.50 -3.93
N LYS A 255 -19.57 -5.22 -2.90
CA LYS A 255 -19.03 -6.50 -2.44
C LYS A 255 -18.77 -7.49 -3.58
N ALA A 256 -19.75 -7.70 -4.45
CA ALA A 256 -19.63 -8.64 -5.56
C ALA A 256 -18.50 -8.24 -6.54
N ALA A 257 -18.35 -6.95 -6.83
CA ALA A 257 -17.30 -6.44 -7.69
C ALA A 257 -15.90 -6.58 -7.04
N VAL A 258 -15.80 -6.36 -5.73
CA VAL A 258 -14.56 -6.54 -4.98
C VAL A 258 -14.15 -8.00 -4.96
N ILE A 259 -15.07 -8.92 -4.63
CA ILE A 259 -14.82 -10.36 -4.63
C ILE A 259 -14.35 -10.83 -6.02
N LYS A 260 -15.04 -10.42 -7.08
CA LYS A 260 -14.65 -10.74 -8.47
C LYS A 260 -13.22 -10.28 -8.77
N THR A 261 -12.85 -9.06 -8.36
CA THR A 261 -11.50 -8.52 -8.56
C THR A 261 -10.45 -9.32 -7.80
N VAL A 262 -10.72 -9.66 -6.53
CA VAL A 262 -9.82 -10.49 -5.71
C VAL A 262 -9.65 -11.87 -6.32
N MET A 263 -10.74 -12.54 -6.71
CA MET A 263 -10.70 -13.86 -7.36
C MET A 263 -9.86 -13.84 -8.63
N HIS A 264 -10.05 -12.84 -9.48
CA HIS A 264 -9.32 -12.69 -10.72
C HIS A 264 -7.80 -12.54 -10.49
N HIS A 265 -7.40 -11.58 -9.65
CA HIS A 265 -5.98 -11.27 -9.43
C HIS A 265 -5.24 -12.34 -8.60
N MET A 266 -5.95 -13.04 -7.72
CA MET A 266 -5.39 -14.14 -6.92
C MET A 266 -5.57 -15.50 -7.57
N GLN A 267 -6.17 -15.56 -8.79
CA GLN A 267 -6.46 -16.82 -9.51
C GLN A 267 -7.25 -17.81 -8.65
N MET A 268 -8.27 -17.31 -7.94
CA MET A 268 -9.10 -18.08 -7.03
C MET A 268 -10.35 -18.60 -7.75
N THR A 269 -10.72 -19.85 -7.48
CA THR A 269 -11.96 -20.49 -7.97
C THR A 269 -12.98 -20.72 -6.86
N ASP A 270 -12.55 -20.70 -5.58
CA ASP A 270 -13.41 -20.92 -4.42
C ASP A 270 -14.05 -19.61 -3.97
N ALA A 271 -15.36 -19.49 -4.16
CA ALA A 271 -16.14 -18.31 -3.79
C ALA A 271 -16.23 -18.10 -2.28
N THR A 272 -16.25 -19.18 -1.47
CA THR A 272 -16.28 -19.10 0.00
C THR A 272 -14.99 -18.48 0.53
N MET A 273 -13.85 -18.94 0.02
CA MET A 273 -12.57 -18.35 0.39
C MET A 273 -12.44 -16.89 -0.06
N ALA A 274 -13.02 -16.54 -1.21
CA ALA A 274 -13.01 -15.16 -1.69
C ALA A 274 -13.87 -14.25 -0.80
N GLU A 275 -15.02 -14.75 -0.31
CA GLU A 275 -15.87 -14.09 0.67
C GLU A 275 -15.12 -13.82 1.99
N GLU A 276 -14.45 -14.83 2.51
CA GLU A 276 -13.62 -14.70 3.71
C GLU A 276 -12.48 -13.68 3.51
N GLY A 277 -11.83 -13.73 2.34
CA GLY A 277 -10.81 -12.72 1.95
C GLY A 277 -11.36 -11.30 1.90
N TYR A 278 -12.60 -11.13 1.50
CA TYR A 278 -13.29 -9.84 1.55
C TYR A 278 -13.49 -9.36 3.01
N GLN A 279 -13.88 -10.25 3.91
CA GLN A 279 -14.01 -9.91 5.35
C GLN A 279 -12.67 -9.49 5.95
N ASP A 280 -11.58 -10.14 5.57
CA ASP A 280 -10.22 -9.75 5.99
C ASP A 280 -9.86 -8.33 5.52
N LEU A 281 -10.27 -7.95 4.31
CA LEU A 281 -10.09 -6.59 3.79
C LEU A 281 -10.82 -5.56 4.65
N LEU A 282 -12.07 -5.83 5.00
CA LEU A 282 -12.88 -4.91 5.82
C LEU A 282 -12.29 -4.73 7.22
N PHE A 283 -11.72 -5.80 7.80
CA PHE A 283 -11.15 -5.76 9.14
C PHE A 283 -9.76 -5.07 9.19
N GLY A 284 -8.96 -5.24 8.15
CA GLY A 284 -7.54 -4.91 8.14
C GLY A 284 -7.16 -3.51 7.68
N VAL A 285 -8.14 -2.65 7.28
CA VAL A 285 -7.86 -1.36 6.64
C VAL A 285 -8.32 -0.19 7.51
N GLU A 286 -7.39 0.73 7.76
CA GLU A 286 -7.68 1.99 8.47
C GLU A 286 -8.42 2.96 7.55
N LYS A 287 -9.62 3.41 7.94
CA LYS A 287 -10.42 4.40 7.21
C LYS A 287 -9.66 5.71 6.99
N LYS A 288 -8.99 6.20 8.03
CA LYS A 288 -8.11 7.38 8.01
C LYS A 288 -6.66 6.92 8.17
N PRO A 289 -5.96 6.62 7.07
CA PRO A 289 -4.68 5.93 7.12
C PRO A 289 -3.51 6.87 7.47
N TYR A 290 -3.60 7.57 8.60
CA TYR A 290 -2.51 8.39 9.09
C TYR A 290 -1.23 7.56 9.24
N PRO A 291 -0.09 8.08 8.80
CA PRO A 291 1.18 7.37 9.00
C PRO A 291 1.49 7.25 10.49
N SER A 292 1.78 6.01 10.94
CA SER A 292 1.95 5.68 12.36
C SER A 292 3.41 5.68 12.78
N ALA A 293 3.84 6.76 13.44
CA ALA A 293 5.16 6.85 14.03
C ALA A 293 5.37 5.83 15.15
N ASP A 294 4.34 5.58 15.98
CA ASP A 294 4.44 4.62 17.09
C ASP A 294 4.62 3.19 16.61
N SER A 295 3.87 2.78 15.58
CA SER A 295 4.04 1.46 14.96
C SER A 295 5.43 1.32 14.33
N LEU A 296 5.97 2.41 13.77
CA LEU A 296 7.31 2.40 13.20
C LEU A 296 8.41 2.36 14.27
N ARG A 297 8.23 3.07 15.41
CA ARG A 297 9.15 2.98 16.56
C ARG A 297 9.18 1.57 17.16
N ASN A 298 8.05 0.88 17.23
CA ASN A 298 8.02 -0.51 17.69
C ASN A 298 8.86 -1.42 16.79
N VAL A 299 8.74 -1.25 15.47
CA VAL A 299 9.59 -1.96 14.49
C VAL A 299 11.08 -1.57 14.68
N GLN A 300 11.38 -0.28 14.82
CA GLN A 300 12.73 0.23 15.03
C GLN A 300 13.39 -0.36 16.27
N ARG A 301 12.67 -0.43 17.38
CA ARG A 301 13.16 -0.99 18.64
C ARG A 301 13.69 -2.41 18.48
N ILE A 302 12.96 -3.27 17.80
CA ILE A 302 13.38 -4.66 17.57
C ILE A 302 14.53 -4.71 16.53
N MET A 303 14.45 -3.92 15.47
CA MET A 303 15.53 -3.89 14.46
C MET A 303 16.85 -3.41 15.06
N ALA A 304 16.83 -2.48 15.99
CA ALA A 304 18.01 -1.93 16.63
C ALA A 304 18.83 -2.99 17.41
N LEU A 305 18.17 -4.03 17.92
CA LEU A 305 18.85 -5.16 18.57
C LEU A 305 19.73 -5.96 17.60
N LEU A 306 19.42 -5.91 16.31
CA LEU A 306 20.10 -6.68 15.27
C LEU A 306 20.98 -5.80 14.37
N ASN A 307 20.57 -4.55 14.17
CA ASN A 307 21.29 -3.54 13.41
C ASN A 307 21.27 -2.20 14.15
N PRO A 308 22.30 -1.87 14.95
CA PRO A 308 22.37 -0.63 15.73
C PRO A 308 22.24 0.66 14.89
N LYS A 309 22.61 0.64 13.59
CA LYS A 309 22.48 1.80 12.71
C LYS A 309 21.01 2.28 12.58
N VAL A 310 20.06 1.39 12.76
CA VAL A 310 18.62 1.74 12.70
C VAL A 310 18.22 2.64 13.87
N SER A 311 18.91 2.57 15.02
CA SER A 311 18.63 3.44 16.18
C SER A 311 18.85 4.92 15.91
N SER A 312 19.73 5.27 14.98
CA SER A 312 20.01 6.66 14.62
C SER A 312 18.96 7.28 13.69
N VAL A 313 18.06 6.46 13.15
CA VAL A 313 17.00 6.93 12.25
C VAL A 313 15.92 7.64 13.05
N LYS A 314 15.67 8.90 12.73
CA LYS A 314 14.59 9.67 13.34
C LYS A 314 13.28 9.34 12.64
N VAL A 315 12.44 8.57 13.32
CA VAL A 315 11.17 8.07 12.78
C VAL A 315 10.27 9.23 12.35
N GLU A 316 10.27 10.34 13.08
CA GLU A 316 9.50 11.54 12.80
C GLU A 316 9.87 12.19 11.46
N GLU A 317 11.12 12.03 11.03
CA GLU A 317 11.57 12.55 9.74
C GLU A 317 11.14 11.65 8.57
N ILE A 318 10.82 10.39 8.82
CA ILE A 318 10.33 9.45 7.80
C ILE A 318 8.81 9.61 7.58
N VAL A 319 8.08 9.93 8.64
CA VAL A 319 6.61 9.99 8.66
C VAL A 319 6.13 11.36 8.20
N ASP A 320 5.34 11.41 7.12
CA ASP A 320 4.75 12.66 6.60
C ASP A 320 3.22 12.57 6.53
N GLY A 321 2.55 13.00 7.60
CA GLY A 321 1.10 12.96 7.75
C GLY A 321 0.34 14.10 7.09
N ARG A 322 1.00 15.10 6.50
CA ARG A 322 0.35 16.33 6.00
C ARG A 322 -0.68 16.07 4.90
N PHE A 323 -0.46 15.06 4.04
CA PHE A 323 -1.39 14.75 2.96
C PHE A 323 -2.69 14.14 3.48
N ILE A 324 -2.59 13.14 4.36
CA ILE A 324 -3.79 12.53 4.98
C ILE A 324 -4.53 13.56 5.82
N ARG A 325 -3.82 14.42 6.57
CA ARG A 325 -4.44 15.52 7.32
C ARG A 325 -5.22 16.45 6.41
N LYS A 326 -4.62 16.90 5.30
CA LYS A 326 -5.31 17.76 4.32
C LYS A 326 -6.57 17.10 3.76
N LEU A 327 -6.50 15.80 3.41
CA LEU A 327 -7.65 15.04 2.90
C LEU A 327 -8.72 14.85 3.97
N ASP A 328 -8.34 14.66 5.22
CA ASP A 328 -9.26 14.52 6.35
C ASP A 328 -9.94 15.85 6.69
N GLU A 329 -9.17 16.92 6.91
CA GLU A 329 -9.67 18.26 7.24
C GLU A 329 -10.56 18.85 6.13
N SER A 330 -10.32 18.50 4.85
CA SER A 330 -11.21 18.89 3.75
C SER A 330 -12.54 18.13 3.71
N GLY A 331 -12.73 17.14 4.60
CA GLY A 331 -13.88 16.24 4.59
C GLY A 331 -13.89 15.22 3.45
N PHE A 332 -12.81 15.14 2.64
CA PHE A 332 -12.74 14.23 1.51
C PHE A 332 -12.86 12.77 1.95
N ILE A 333 -12.13 12.37 3.03
CA ILE A 333 -12.16 10.99 3.51
C ILE A 333 -13.57 10.59 3.94
N ASP A 334 -14.22 11.40 4.77
CA ASP A 334 -15.57 11.10 5.26
C ASP A 334 -16.59 11.07 4.10
N SER A 335 -16.47 12.00 3.14
CA SER A 335 -17.31 12.01 1.93
C SER A 335 -17.14 10.75 1.07
N ALA A 336 -15.92 10.27 0.91
CA ALA A 336 -15.64 9.04 0.15
C ALA A 336 -16.36 7.81 0.75
N TYR A 337 -16.50 7.76 2.08
CA TYR A 337 -17.22 6.71 2.79
C TYR A 337 -18.73 6.97 2.97
N GLY A 338 -19.30 7.94 2.25
CA GLY A 338 -20.72 8.26 2.30
C GLY A 338 -21.14 9.11 3.50
N GLY A 339 -20.20 9.73 4.21
CA GLY A 339 -20.46 10.71 5.26
C GLY A 339 -20.92 12.04 4.64
N SER A 340 -21.90 12.71 5.24
CA SER A 340 -22.25 14.07 4.87
C SER A 340 -21.11 15.02 5.22
N LYS A 341 -20.81 15.98 4.34
CA LYS A 341 -19.94 17.11 4.73
C LYS A 341 -20.58 17.82 5.92
N LYS A 342 -19.85 17.90 7.05
CA LYS A 342 -20.25 18.73 8.17
C LYS A 342 -20.14 20.21 7.81
#